data_c4681a1664ed7583843805930a41b57c
#
_entry.id   c4681a1664ed7583843805930a41b57c
#
_cell.length_a   1.000
_cell.length_b   1.000
_cell.length_c   1.000
_cell.angle_alpha   90.00
_cell.angle_beta   90.00
_cell.angle_gamma   90.00
#
_symmetry.space_group_name_H-M   'P 1'
#
loop_
_entity.id
_entity.type
_entity.pdbx_description
1 polymer ?
#
loop_
_entity_poly.entity_id
_entity_poly.type
_entity_poly.pdbx_seq_one_letter_code
_entity_poly.pdbx_strand_id
1 'polypeptide(L)'
;LVDLKVQADEASAAMDFPRLIIRHSGKEVSFDAARDHWWDIIKNEVKEECAPEPMDAEDPLFILYTSGSTGQPKGVVHTTGGYLVQTAYTHHLVFNCQAQEVFWCTADIGWITGHSYVVYGSLCNGITTLMYEGIPTWPDAARNWSIIDKHQVNVLYTAPTAIRALMRAGDHWLQSSSRKSLRSLGSVGEPINPEAWVWYYEQV
;
A
#
# COMPACT_ATOMS: atom_id res chain seq x y z
N LEU A 1 8.83 -7.53 15.07
CA LEU A 1 7.40 -7.66 14.75
C LEU A 1 6.61 -6.83 15.77
N VAL A 2 5.80 -5.91 15.28
CA VAL A 2 4.87 -5.10 16.11
C VAL A 2 3.68 -5.98 16.44
N ASP A 3 3.23 -5.94 17.70
CA ASP A 3 2.04 -6.67 18.13
C ASP A 3 0.79 -5.80 17.86
N LEU A 4 0.24 -5.95 16.67
CA LEU A 4 -0.91 -5.17 16.21
C LEU A 4 -2.18 -5.46 17.04
N LYS A 5 -2.31 -6.67 17.61
CA LYS A 5 -3.48 -7.04 18.40
C LYS A 5 -3.56 -6.26 19.70
N VAL A 6 -2.41 -6.07 20.37
CA VAL A 6 -2.35 -5.26 21.61
C VAL A 6 -2.79 -3.82 21.32
N GLN A 7 -2.28 -3.22 20.25
CA GLN A 7 -2.66 -1.86 19.86
C GLN A 7 -4.14 -1.74 19.50
N ALA A 8 -4.67 -2.74 18.79
CA ALA A 8 -6.10 -2.78 18.43
C ALA A 8 -6.98 -2.94 19.67
N ASP A 9 -6.58 -3.75 20.64
CA ASP A 9 -7.29 -3.93 21.90
C ASP A 9 -7.34 -2.64 22.72
N GLU A 10 -6.21 -1.96 22.85
CA GLU A 10 -6.12 -0.66 23.53
C GLU A 10 -6.99 0.39 22.84
N ALA A 11 -6.88 0.52 21.53
CA ALA A 11 -7.64 1.51 20.74
C ALA A 11 -9.16 1.27 20.81
N SER A 12 -9.59 0.02 20.91
CA SER A 12 -11.00 -0.37 20.94
C SER A 12 -11.54 -0.72 22.34
N ALA A 13 -10.79 -0.43 23.40
CA ALA A 13 -11.15 -0.85 24.76
C ALA A 13 -12.52 -0.33 25.22
N ALA A 14 -12.89 0.90 24.83
CA ALA A 14 -14.16 1.54 25.17
C ALA A 14 -15.27 1.31 24.13
N MET A 15 -15.03 0.49 23.11
CA MET A 15 -15.96 0.27 22.01
C MET A 15 -16.50 -1.15 22.04
N ASP A 16 -17.79 -1.31 21.71
CA ASP A 16 -18.45 -2.62 21.65
C ASP A 16 -18.78 -2.97 20.19
N PHE A 17 -17.80 -3.52 19.49
CA PHE A 17 -17.96 -4.05 18.13
C PHE A 17 -17.15 -5.34 17.94
N PRO A 18 -17.56 -6.23 17.03
CA PRO A 18 -16.83 -7.45 16.73
C PRO A 18 -15.50 -7.14 16.03
N ARG A 19 -14.47 -7.93 16.32
CA ARG A 19 -13.13 -7.81 15.71
C ARG A 19 -12.78 -9.08 14.95
N LEU A 20 -12.31 -8.91 13.74
CA LEU A 20 -11.86 -10.01 12.91
C LEU A 20 -10.34 -10.15 13.00
N ILE A 21 -9.88 -11.32 13.44
CA ILE A 21 -8.46 -11.59 13.70
C ILE A 21 -7.90 -12.56 12.66
N ILE A 22 -6.82 -12.14 12.00
CA ILE A 22 -6.09 -12.95 11.02
C ILE A 22 -4.82 -13.51 11.66
N ARG A 23 -4.66 -14.84 11.64
CA ARG A 23 -3.44 -15.53 12.13
C ARG A 23 -2.33 -15.41 11.10
N HIS A 24 -1.66 -14.27 11.04
CA HIS A 24 -0.60 -14.05 10.07
C HIS A 24 0.77 -14.47 10.58
N SER A 25 1.14 -14.03 11.78
CA SER A 25 2.49 -14.25 12.34
C SER A 25 2.68 -15.61 13.02
N GLY A 26 1.61 -16.36 13.25
CA GLY A 26 1.63 -17.61 14.03
C GLY A 26 1.88 -17.41 15.53
N LYS A 27 1.96 -16.16 16.02
CA LYS A 27 2.07 -15.87 17.44
C LYS A 27 0.73 -16.05 18.15
N GLU A 28 0.81 -16.50 19.40
CA GLU A 28 -0.34 -16.43 20.30
C GLU A 28 -0.65 -14.99 20.62
N VAL A 29 -1.92 -14.65 20.60
CA VAL A 29 -2.45 -13.31 20.93
C VAL A 29 -3.54 -13.42 21.97
N SER A 30 -3.79 -12.36 22.74
CA SER A 30 -4.97 -12.26 23.58
C SER A 30 -6.22 -12.42 22.74
N PHE A 31 -7.22 -13.15 23.24
CA PHE A 31 -8.46 -13.42 22.51
C PHE A 31 -9.66 -13.27 23.44
N ASP A 32 -10.50 -12.29 23.15
CA ASP A 32 -11.76 -12.06 23.83
C ASP A 32 -12.89 -12.70 23.02
N ALA A 33 -13.34 -13.86 23.47
CA ALA A 33 -14.37 -14.65 22.78
C ALA A 33 -15.72 -13.94 22.62
N ALA A 34 -15.97 -12.85 23.35
CA ALA A 34 -17.20 -12.06 23.20
C ALA A 34 -17.14 -11.14 21.97
N ARG A 35 -15.93 -10.75 21.53
CA ARG A 35 -15.72 -9.73 20.49
C ARG A 35 -14.81 -10.19 19.37
N ASP A 36 -13.88 -11.13 19.63
CA ASP A 36 -12.88 -11.57 18.66
C ASP A 36 -13.35 -12.79 17.88
N HIS A 37 -13.20 -12.73 16.59
CA HIS A 37 -13.54 -13.80 15.66
C HIS A 37 -12.36 -14.15 14.78
N TRP A 38 -12.02 -15.43 14.68
CA TRP A 38 -10.96 -15.88 13.79
C TRP A 38 -11.41 -15.89 12.33
N TRP A 39 -10.65 -15.20 11.45
CA TRP A 39 -10.94 -15.17 10.02
C TRP A 39 -11.03 -16.56 9.40
N ASP A 40 -10.11 -17.46 9.74
CA ASP A 40 -10.06 -18.82 9.22
C ASP A 40 -11.27 -19.69 9.63
N ILE A 41 -12.01 -19.30 10.64
CA ILE A 41 -13.28 -19.90 11.03
C ILE A 41 -14.43 -19.22 10.30
N ILE A 42 -14.61 -17.93 10.46
CA ILE A 42 -15.76 -17.17 9.92
C ILE A 42 -15.85 -17.25 8.40
N LYS A 43 -14.74 -17.24 7.67
CA LYS A 43 -14.76 -17.30 6.20
C LYS A 43 -15.50 -18.53 5.64
N ASN A 44 -15.64 -19.60 6.44
CA ASN A 44 -16.34 -20.80 6.03
C ASN A 44 -17.84 -20.76 6.39
N GLU A 45 -18.27 -19.76 7.15
CA GLU A 45 -19.65 -19.59 7.63
C GLU A 45 -20.42 -18.53 6.84
N VAL A 46 -19.73 -17.77 5.99
CA VAL A 46 -20.32 -16.71 5.17
C VAL A 46 -20.47 -17.13 3.72
N LYS A 47 -21.35 -16.43 3.00
CA LYS A 47 -21.50 -16.62 1.55
C LYS A 47 -20.33 -16.01 0.80
N GLU A 48 -19.99 -16.57 -0.35
CA GLU A 48 -18.96 -16.05 -1.25
C GLU A 48 -19.42 -14.78 -1.98
N GLU A 49 -20.72 -14.54 -2.06
CA GLU A 49 -21.32 -13.40 -2.74
C GLU A 49 -21.59 -12.25 -1.77
N CYS A 50 -21.09 -11.06 -2.11
CA CYS A 50 -21.41 -9.81 -1.43
C CYS A 50 -21.67 -8.74 -2.48
N ALA A 51 -22.93 -8.34 -2.63
CA ALA A 51 -23.28 -7.25 -3.54
C ALA A 51 -22.64 -5.93 -3.05
N PRO A 52 -22.11 -5.09 -3.96
CA PRO A 52 -21.65 -3.78 -3.57
C PRO A 52 -22.82 -2.92 -3.07
N GLU A 53 -22.59 -2.18 -1.98
CA GLU A 53 -23.58 -1.22 -1.48
C GLU A 53 -23.60 0.00 -2.41
N PRO A 54 -24.78 0.40 -2.91
CA PRO A 54 -24.92 1.65 -3.67
C PRO A 54 -24.62 2.86 -2.76
N MET A 55 -23.64 3.68 -3.15
CA MET A 55 -23.21 4.86 -2.39
C MET A 55 -23.48 6.13 -3.19
N ASP A 56 -23.88 7.19 -2.50
CA ASP A 56 -23.86 8.53 -3.08
C ASP A 56 -22.43 9.05 -3.21
N ALA A 57 -22.19 9.93 -4.17
CA ALA A 57 -20.86 10.50 -4.40
C ALA A 57 -20.31 11.26 -3.18
N GLU A 58 -21.21 11.86 -2.38
CA GLU A 58 -20.88 12.61 -1.18
C GLU A 58 -20.82 11.74 0.10
N ASP A 59 -21.21 10.47 0.01
CA ASP A 59 -21.11 9.58 1.16
C ASP A 59 -19.64 9.41 1.60
N PRO A 60 -19.37 9.41 2.91
CA PRO A 60 -18.02 9.18 3.42
C PRO A 60 -17.48 7.81 3.01
N LEU A 61 -16.30 7.78 2.37
CA LEU A 61 -15.60 6.55 2.04
C LEU A 61 -14.75 6.09 3.22
N PHE A 62 -13.94 6.99 3.77
CA PHE A 62 -13.14 6.75 4.98
C PHE A 62 -12.69 8.07 5.61
N ILE A 63 -12.23 7.96 6.86
CA ILE A 63 -11.58 9.06 7.58
C ILE A 63 -10.14 8.66 7.83
N LEU A 64 -9.19 9.50 7.40
CA LEU A 64 -7.78 9.30 7.64
C LEU A 64 -7.23 10.41 8.53
N TYR A 65 -6.55 10.01 9.60
CA TYR A 65 -5.95 10.97 10.52
C TYR A 65 -4.54 11.35 10.07
N THR A 66 -4.25 12.65 10.10
CA THR A 66 -2.92 13.20 9.88
C THR A 66 -2.35 13.70 11.21
N SER A 67 -1.02 13.76 11.34
CA SER A 67 -0.35 14.26 12.55
C SER A 67 -0.68 15.72 12.89
N GLY A 68 -1.16 16.49 11.89
CA GLY A 68 -1.49 17.91 12.03
C GLY A 68 -0.28 18.81 12.41
N SER A 69 -0.24 20.02 11.91
CA SER A 69 0.82 21.00 12.22
C SER A 69 0.80 21.47 13.67
N THR A 70 -0.30 21.24 14.38
CA THR A 70 -0.51 21.67 15.79
C THR A 70 -0.28 20.56 16.81
N GLY A 71 0.21 19.37 16.38
CA GLY A 71 0.42 18.21 17.23
C GLY A 71 -0.85 17.44 17.60
N GLN A 72 -2.06 17.96 17.29
CA GLN A 72 -3.30 17.23 17.45
C GLN A 72 -3.65 16.50 16.14
N PRO A 73 -3.95 15.19 16.17
CA PRO A 73 -4.39 14.45 15.00
C PRO A 73 -5.67 15.06 14.42
N LYS A 74 -5.70 15.25 13.10
CA LYS A 74 -6.86 15.77 12.37
C LYS A 74 -7.41 14.69 11.45
N GLY A 75 -8.69 14.34 11.61
CA GLY A 75 -9.40 13.42 10.73
C GLY A 75 -9.80 14.13 9.44
N VAL A 76 -9.32 13.62 8.31
CA VAL A 76 -9.71 14.07 6.97
C VAL A 76 -10.75 13.11 6.42
N VAL A 77 -11.94 13.59 6.15
CA VAL A 77 -13.01 12.81 5.51
C VAL A 77 -12.79 12.81 4.01
N HIS A 78 -12.77 11.62 3.42
CA HIS A 78 -12.76 11.44 1.97
C HIS A 78 -14.12 10.89 1.53
N THR A 79 -14.75 11.56 0.56
CA THR A 79 -16.04 11.13 0.00
C THR A 79 -15.85 10.11 -1.11
N THR A 80 -16.84 9.25 -1.31
CA THR A 80 -16.79 8.12 -2.24
C THR A 80 -16.50 8.58 -3.67
N GLY A 81 -17.33 9.47 -4.23
CA GLY A 81 -17.16 9.92 -5.61
C GLY A 81 -15.92 10.81 -5.79
N GLY A 82 -15.71 11.79 -4.89
CA GLY A 82 -14.59 12.71 -4.98
C GLY A 82 -13.24 12.02 -4.93
N TYR A 83 -13.07 11.07 -4.01
CA TYR A 83 -11.82 10.32 -3.86
C TYR A 83 -11.56 9.38 -5.05
N LEU A 84 -12.57 8.63 -5.50
CA LEU A 84 -12.44 7.73 -6.63
C LEU A 84 -12.09 8.47 -7.93
N VAL A 85 -12.75 9.59 -8.21
CA VAL A 85 -12.46 10.42 -9.39
C VAL A 85 -11.02 10.94 -9.33
N GLN A 86 -10.60 11.49 -8.18
CA GLN A 86 -9.27 12.05 -8.02
C GLN A 86 -8.18 10.98 -8.20
N THR A 87 -8.33 9.82 -7.58
CA THR A 87 -7.32 8.76 -7.67
C THR A 87 -7.27 8.11 -9.04
N ALA A 88 -8.42 7.85 -9.66
CA ALA A 88 -8.48 7.30 -11.02
C ALA A 88 -7.88 8.28 -12.05
N TYR A 89 -8.26 9.54 -11.98
CA TYR A 89 -7.81 10.57 -12.91
C TYR A 89 -6.30 10.83 -12.79
N THR A 90 -5.79 11.00 -11.58
CA THR A 90 -4.36 11.24 -11.37
C THR A 90 -3.52 10.01 -11.72
N HIS A 91 -3.98 8.81 -11.40
CA HIS A 91 -3.31 7.58 -11.83
C HIS A 91 -3.23 7.48 -13.35
N HIS A 92 -4.34 7.74 -14.05
CA HIS A 92 -4.37 7.73 -15.51
C HIS A 92 -3.43 8.77 -16.13
N LEU A 93 -3.50 10.02 -15.67
CA LEU A 93 -2.70 11.11 -16.26
C LEU A 93 -1.20 10.98 -15.97
N VAL A 94 -0.84 10.63 -14.74
CA VAL A 94 0.56 10.64 -14.30
C VAL A 94 1.31 9.42 -14.81
N PHE A 95 0.69 8.25 -14.71
CA PHE A 95 1.37 6.98 -15.03
C PHE A 95 1.02 6.46 -16.41
N ASN A 96 -0.12 6.84 -16.98
CA ASN A 96 -0.60 6.42 -18.31
C ASN A 96 -0.42 4.90 -18.52
N CYS A 97 -0.83 4.11 -17.52
CA CYS A 97 -0.70 2.66 -17.56
C CYS A 97 -1.63 2.06 -18.61
N GLN A 98 -1.13 1.09 -19.36
CA GLN A 98 -1.91 0.32 -20.31
C GLN A 98 -2.48 -0.95 -19.66
N ALA A 99 -3.57 -1.49 -20.21
CA ALA A 99 -4.35 -2.58 -19.60
C ALA A 99 -3.54 -3.84 -19.21
N GLN A 100 -2.44 -4.14 -19.94
CA GLN A 100 -1.59 -5.30 -19.68
C GLN A 100 -0.35 -4.98 -18.83
N GLU A 101 -0.18 -3.73 -18.43
CA GLU A 101 0.96 -3.31 -17.62
C GLU A 101 0.75 -3.60 -16.14
N VAL A 102 1.86 -3.80 -15.45
CA VAL A 102 1.91 -4.00 -14.00
C VAL A 102 2.43 -2.73 -13.34
N PHE A 103 1.59 -2.15 -12.49
CA PHE A 103 1.92 -1.01 -11.65
C PHE A 103 2.33 -1.50 -10.25
N TRP A 104 3.45 -1.03 -9.76
CA TRP A 104 3.90 -1.32 -8.42
C TRP A 104 4.13 -0.05 -7.61
N CYS A 105 3.21 0.23 -6.70
CA CYS A 105 3.42 1.20 -5.63
C CYS A 105 3.89 0.47 -4.38
N THR A 106 5.05 0.85 -3.85
CA THR A 106 5.65 0.20 -2.67
C THR A 106 5.11 0.74 -1.34
N ALA A 107 4.16 1.68 -1.37
CA ALA A 107 3.56 2.21 -0.17
C ALA A 107 2.71 1.16 0.54
N ASP A 108 2.77 1.16 1.87
CA ASP A 108 1.87 0.37 2.71
C ASP A 108 0.42 0.84 2.52
N ILE A 109 -0.52 -0.11 2.47
CA ILE A 109 -1.96 0.20 2.33
C ILE A 109 -2.55 0.94 3.54
N GLY A 110 -1.86 0.96 4.68
CA GLY A 110 -2.22 1.79 5.83
C GLY A 110 -1.95 3.29 5.65
N TRP A 111 -1.22 3.69 4.60
CA TRP A 111 -0.96 5.08 4.25
C TRP A 111 -1.83 5.55 3.09
N ILE A 112 -2.08 6.88 3.04
CA ILE A 112 -2.91 7.45 1.97
C ILE A 112 -2.38 7.13 0.57
N THR A 113 -1.07 7.08 0.37
CA THR A 113 -0.48 6.70 -0.92
C THR A 113 -0.84 5.26 -1.30
N GLY A 114 -0.86 4.35 -0.33
CA GLY A 114 -1.30 2.97 -0.55
C GLY A 114 -2.78 2.89 -0.90
N HIS A 115 -3.65 3.57 -0.15
CA HIS A 115 -5.06 3.70 -0.50
C HIS A 115 -5.23 4.21 -1.94
N SER A 116 -4.56 5.32 -2.26
CA SER A 116 -4.74 6.00 -3.54
C SER A 116 -4.25 5.18 -4.73
N TYR A 117 -3.08 4.55 -4.64
CA TYR A 117 -2.39 4.03 -5.81
C TYR A 117 -2.12 2.52 -5.79
N VAL A 118 -2.08 1.85 -4.62
CA VAL A 118 -2.10 0.39 -4.59
C VAL A 118 -3.52 -0.13 -4.81
N VAL A 119 -4.54 0.55 -4.26
CA VAL A 119 -5.92 0.08 -4.30
C VAL A 119 -6.74 0.87 -5.31
N TYR A 120 -7.19 2.08 -4.96
CA TYR A 120 -8.25 2.74 -5.71
C TYR A 120 -7.85 3.18 -7.11
N GLY A 121 -6.77 3.91 -7.28
CA GLY A 121 -6.37 4.46 -8.59
C GLY A 121 -6.07 3.39 -9.63
N SER A 122 -5.33 2.36 -9.26
CA SER A 122 -5.01 1.24 -10.15
C SER A 122 -6.27 0.44 -10.51
N LEU A 123 -7.06 0.03 -9.51
CA LEU A 123 -8.23 -0.83 -9.74
C LEU A 123 -9.36 -0.10 -10.47
N CYS A 124 -9.59 1.19 -10.20
CA CYS A 124 -10.56 2.00 -10.94
C CYS A 124 -10.21 2.12 -12.43
N ASN A 125 -8.94 2.04 -12.78
CA ASN A 125 -8.46 2.05 -14.17
C ASN A 125 -8.32 0.65 -14.79
N GLY A 126 -8.66 -0.41 -14.05
CA GLY A 126 -8.50 -1.79 -14.51
C GLY A 126 -7.05 -2.24 -14.69
N ILE A 127 -6.11 -1.59 -13.98
CA ILE A 127 -4.68 -1.88 -14.07
C ILE A 127 -4.27 -2.93 -13.07
N THR A 128 -3.42 -3.87 -13.49
CA THR A 128 -2.81 -4.84 -12.59
C THR A 128 -1.91 -4.13 -11.59
N THR A 129 -2.24 -4.21 -10.31
CA THR A 129 -1.42 -3.66 -9.22
C THR A 129 -0.70 -4.77 -8.47
N LEU A 130 0.57 -4.53 -8.14
CA LEU A 130 1.37 -5.45 -7.33
C LEU A 130 1.38 -4.98 -5.89
N MET A 131 1.03 -5.90 -4.98
CA MET A 131 1.13 -5.69 -3.54
C MET A 131 2.21 -6.62 -2.98
N TYR A 132 3.16 -6.06 -2.24
CA TYR A 132 4.26 -6.80 -1.66
C TYR A 132 4.33 -6.58 -0.15
N GLU A 133 4.29 -7.66 0.60
CA GLU A 133 4.51 -7.64 2.04
C GLU A 133 5.99 -7.80 2.35
N GLY A 134 6.66 -6.70 2.62
CA GLY A 134 8.09 -6.69 2.93
C GLY A 134 8.67 -5.30 2.95
N ILE A 135 9.97 -5.22 3.24
CA ILE A 135 10.74 -3.98 3.20
C ILE A 135 11.78 -4.05 2.07
N PRO A 136 12.23 -2.90 1.55
CA PRO A 136 13.10 -2.84 0.36
C PRO A 136 14.41 -3.64 0.46
N THR A 137 14.91 -3.85 1.67
CA THR A 137 16.23 -4.45 1.92
C THR A 137 16.17 -5.83 2.58
N TRP A 138 15.00 -6.48 2.60
CA TRP A 138 14.85 -7.82 3.16
C TRP A 138 14.45 -8.85 2.09
N PRO A 139 15.10 -10.02 2.04
CA PRO A 139 16.26 -10.48 2.83
C PRO A 139 17.57 -9.77 2.45
N ASP A 140 17.59 -9.15 1.28
CA ASP A 140 18.65 -8.30 0.74
C ASP A 140 18.08 -7.26 -0.25
N ALA A 141 18.92 -6.35 -0.72
CA ALA A 141 18.50 -5.27 -1.60
C ALA A 141 18.22 -5.71 -3.06
N ALA A 142 18.56 -6.95 -3.46
CA ALA A 142 18.19 -7.49 -4.76
C ALA A 142 16.69 -7.82 -4.84
N ARG A 143 16.01 -7.95 -3.68
CA ARG A 143 14.60 -8.36 -3.64
C ARG A 143 13.70 -7.50 -4.52
N ASN A 144 13.81 -6.19 -4.44
CA ASN A 144 12.96 -5.29 -5.25
C ASN A 144 13.19 -5.51 -6.74
N TRP A 145 14.43 -5.67 -7.14
CA TRP A 145 14.80 -5.85 -8.54
C TRP A 145 14.33 -7.21 -9.07
N SER A 146 14.43 -8.24 -8.26
CA SER A 146 13.93 -9.57 -8.60
C SER A 146 12.39 -9.62 -8.71
N ILE A 147 11.67 -8.83 -7.91
CA ILE A 147 10.22 -8.67 -8.02
C ILE A 147 9.85 -8.00 -9.35
N ILE A 148 10.57 -6.94 -9.73
CA ILE A 148 10.35 -6.25 -11.00
C ILE A 148 10.49 -7.21 -12.18
N ASP A 149 11.57 -7.97 -12.23
CA ASP A 149 11.79 -8.94 -13.31
C ASP A 149 10.78 -10.08 -13.29
N LYS A 150 10.50 -10.63 -12.11
CA LYS A 150 9.56 -11.75 -11.96
C LYS A 150 8.15 -11.40 -12.41
N HIS A 151 7.68 -10.21 -12.05
CA HIS A 151 6.32 -9.77 -12.30
C HIS A 151 6.20 -8.80 -13.48
N GLN A 152 7.31 -8.56 -14.20
CA GLN A 152 7.36 -7.68 -15.37
C GLN A 152 6.76 -6.30 -15.07
N VAL A 153 7.19 -5.70 -13.96
CA VAL A 153 6.69 -4.39 -13.51
C VAL A 153 7.07 -3.31 -14.53
N ASN A 154 6.09 -2.51 -14.94
CA ASN A 154 6.26 -1.45 -15.93
C ASN A 154 6.40 -0.07 -15.30
N VAL A 155 5.74 0.14 -14.17
CA VAL A 155 5.79 1.40 -13.42
C VAL A 155 6.15 1.11 -11.96
N LEU A 156 7.24 1.72 -11.49
CA LEU A 156 7.64 1.64 -10.07
C LEU A 156 7.41 3.00 -9.40
N TYR A 157 6.57 3.02 -8.37
CA TYR A 157 6.22 4.21 -7.60
C TYR A 157 6.56 4.00 -6.13
N THR A 158 7.55 4.75 -5.63
CA THR A 158 8.12 4.51 -4.30
C THR A 158 8.48 5.81 -3.57
N ALA A 159 8.88 5.71 -2.31
CA ALA A 159 9.27 6.87 -1.51
C ALA A 159 10.78 7.17 -1.62
N PRO A 160 11.21 8.44 -1.54
CA PRO A 160 12.62 8.82 -1.50
C PRO A 160 13.41 8.10 -0.41
N THR A 161 12.78 7.82 0.73
CA THR A 161 13.41 7.04 1.80
C THR A 161 13.79 5.62 1.36
N ALA A 162 12.93 4.95 0.59
CA ALA A 162 13.21 3.63 0.03
C ALA A 162 14.33 3.71 -1.03
N ILE A 163 14.29 4.72 -1.90
CA ILE A 163 15.32 4.97 -2.91
C ILE A 163 16.70 5.17 -2.24
N ARG A 164 16.78 6.02 -1.22
CA ARG A 164 18.02 6.25 -0.45
C ARG A 164 18.51 4.98 0.27
N ALA A 165 17.61 4.12 0.73
CA ALA A 165 18.01 2.86 1.37
C ALA A 165 18.61 1.88 0.35
N LEU A 166 18.02 1.78 -0.85
CA LEU A 166 18.54 0.94 -1.94
C LEU A 166 19.87 1.46 -2.48
N MET A 167 20.00 2.78 -2.69
CA MET A 167 21.24 3.44 -3.08
C MET A 167 22.36 3.16 -2.09
N ARG A 168 22.11 3.29 -0.78
CA ARG A 168 23.10 2.98 0.26
C ARG A 168 23.50 1.50 0.32
N ALA A 169 22.63 0.59 -0.08
CA ALA A 169 22.94 -0.83 -0.13
C ALA A 169 23.99 -1.16 -1.21
N GLY A 170 24.11 -0.30 -2.24
CA GLY A 170 25.11 -0.39 -3.29
C GLY A 170 24.60 -0.94 -4.61
N ASP A 171 25.22 -0.46 -5.70
CA ASP A 171 24.79 -0.72 -7.07
C ASP A 171 24.98 -2.18 -7.53
N HIS A 172 25.83 -2.94 -6.84
CA HIS A 172 26.03 -4.35 -7.16
C HIS A 172 24.73 -5.18 -7.08
N TRP A 173 23.77 -4.75 -6.27
CA TRP A 173 22.46 -5.42 -6.18
C TRP A 173 21.60 -5.26 -7.44
N LEU A 174 21.87 -4.24 -8.25
CA LEU A 174 21.19 -4.02 -9.52
C LEU A 174 21.64 -4.99 -10.62
N GLN A 175 22.85 -5.54 -10.51
CA GLN A 175 23.46 -6.35 -11.55
C GLN A 175 22.77 -7.70 -11.77
N SER A 176 22.02 -8.19 -10.78
CA SER A 176 21.28 -9.46 -10.84
C SER A 176 19.94 -9.36 -11.56
N SER A 177 19.53 -8.17 -12.01
CA SER A 177 18.22 -7.89 -12.58
C SER A 177 18.35 -7.09 -13.87
N SER A 178 17.50 -7.39 -14.83
CA SER A 178 17.48 -6.70 -16.13
C SER A 178 16.63 -5.44 -16.12
N ARG A 179 15.56 -5.43 -15.34
CA ARG A 179 14.54 -4.37 -15.21
C ARG A 179 14.00 -3.85 -16.55
N LYS A 180 14.11 -4.64 -17.61
CA LYS A 180 13.74 -4.25 -18.99
C LYS A 180 12.26 -3.91 -19.16
N SER A 181 11.42 -4.37 -18.26
CA SER A 181 9.99 -4.06 -18.26
C SER A 181 9.68 -2.65 -17.74
N LEU A 182 10.57 -2.06 -16.93
CA LEU A 182 10.36 -0.72 -16.40
C LEU A 182 10.40 0.33 -17.52
N ARG A 183 9.37 1.19 -17.55
CA ARG A 183 9.29 2.34 -18.45
C ARG A 183 9.10 3.67 -17.71
N SER A 184 8.66 3.61 -16.46
CA SER A 184 8.40 4.82 -15.67
C SER A 184 8.75 4.60 -14.22
N LEU A 185 9.43 5.59 -13.64
CA LEU A 185 9.82 5.66 -12.24
C LEU A 185 9.14 6.86 -11.59
N GLY A 186 8.56 6.67 -10.43
CA GLY A 186 7.90 7.74 -9.69
C GLY A 186 8.34 7.79 -8.23
N SER A 187 8.30 8.99 -7.65
CA SER A 187 8.63 9.24 -6.25
C SER A 187 7.52 10.00 -5.56
N VAL A 188 7.23 9.66 -4.29
CA VAL A 188 6.06 10.17 -3.56
C VAL A 188 6.31 10.27 -2.05
N GLY A 189 5.53 11.13 -1.40
CA GLY A 189 5.39 11.22 0.05
C GLY A 189 6.29 12.23 0.71
N GLU A 190 7.42 12.55 0.13
CA GLU A 190 8.37 13.56 0.60
C GLU A 190 9.19 14.12 -0.57
N PRO A 191 9.86 15.29 -0.42
CA PRO A 191 10.79 15.79 -1.41
C PRO A 191 11.97 14.83 -1.60
N ILE A 192 12.35 14.59 -2.86
CA ILE A 192 13.54 13.81 -3.20
C ILE A 192 14.74 14.74 -3.39
N ASN A 193 15.87 14.40 -2.80
CA ASN A 193 17.11 15.14 -3.01
C ASN A 193 17.71 14.83 -4.40
N PRO A 194 18.44 15.78 -5.01
CA PRO A 194 18.97 15.63 -6.38
C PRO A 194 19.81 14.37 -6.58
N GLU A 195 20.66 14.03 -5.63
CA GLU A 195 21.54 12.87 -5.70
C GLU A 195 20.73 11.55 -5.81
N ALA A 196 19.72 11.38 -4.97
CA ALA A 196 18.84 10.20 -5.02
C ALA A 196 18.00 10.17 -6.31
N TRP A 197 17.58 11.31 -6.82
CA TRP A 197 16.87 11.43 -8.07
C TRP A 197 17.75 11.00 -9.25
N VAL A 198 18.98 11.51 -9.34
CA VAL A 198 19.95 11.16 -10.39
C VAL A 198 20.26 9.67 -10.35
N TRP A 199 20.55 9.14 -9.16
CA TRP A 199 20.81 7.70 -9.00
C TRP A 199 19.61 6.85 -9.46
N TYR A 200 18.39 7.25 -9.07
CA TYR A 200 17.16 6.53 -9.43
C TYR A 200 16.96 6.54 -10.95
N TYR A 201 17.23 7.64 -11.60
CA TYR A 201 17.12 7.78 -13.05
C TYR A 201 18.21 7.05 -13.84
N GLU A 202 19.46 7.08 -13.36
CA GLU A 202 20.62 6.56 -14.11
C GLU A 202 20.87 5.07 -13.86
N GLN A 203 20.55 4.57 -12.66
CA GLN A 203 20.91 3.21 -12.27
C GLN A 203 19.74 2.23 -12.33
N VAL A 204 18.50 2.69 -12.15
CA VAL A 204 17.32 1.84 -12.12
C VAL A 204 16.61 1.80 -13.45
#